data_68f5bac4c9d01ebe28e62ecb4ec3bcca
#
_entry.id   68f5bac4c9d01ebe28e62ecb4ec3bcca
#
_cell.length_a   1.000
_cell.length_b   1.000
_cell.length_c   1.000
_cell.angle_alpha   90.00
_cell.angle_beta   90.00
_cell.angle_gamma   90.00
#
_symmetry.space_group_name_H-M   'P 1'
#
loop_
_entity.id
_entity.type
_entity.pdbx_description
1 polymer ?
#
loop_
_entity_poly.entity_id
_entity_poly.type
_entity_poly.pdbx_seq_one_letter_code
_entity_poly.pdbx_strand_id
1 'polypeptide(L)'
;AIKSDYPKIKFKVGDRYYWSPSLQTVFYAPLNNGSIDNVLLIHELSHAILNHSSYKKDVDLLKIERQAWDKTLELASAYNVHVNTTEANDALDSYRDWLHNRSVCPTCSAIGLEVDNKEYSCVACGTKWRPNEARICQLKRYKIK
;
A
#
# COMPACT_ATOMS: atom_id res chain seq x y z
N ALA A 1 13.74 -18.02 -11.59
CA ALA A 1 12.77 -18.93 -10.98
C ALA A 1 11.43 -18.24 -10.71
N ILE A 2 11.43 -17.13 -10.00
CA ILE A 2 10.17 -16.43 -9.64
C ILE A 2 9.36 -16.09 -10.89
N LYS A 3 9.98 -15.50 -11.90
CA LYS A 3 9.27 -15.09 -13.12
C LYS A 3 8.69 -16.27 -13.90
N SER A 4 9.41 -17.38 -13.95
CA SER A 4 8.96 -18.58 -14.68
C SER A 4 7.83 -19.31 -13.99
N ASP A 5 7.72 -19.18 -12.68
CA ASP A 5 6.65 -19.81 -11.89
C ASP A 5 5.30 -19.13 -12.06
N TYR A 6 5.30 -17.88 -12.55
CA TYR A 6 4.08 -17.09 -12.73
C TYR A 6 3.94 -16.57 -14.16
N PRO A 7 3.72 -17.48 -15.14
CA PRO A 7 3.74 -17.11 -16.56
C PRO A 7 2.63 -16.17 -17.00
N LYS A 8 1.56 -16.05 -16.22
CA LYS A 8 0.45 -15.12 -16.50
C LYS A 8 0.71 -13.69 -16.03
N ILE A 9 1.74 -13.51 -15.21
CA ILE A 9 2.12 -12.19 -14.69
C ILE A 9 3.34 -11.71 -15.48
N LYS A 10 3.23 -10.50 -16.02
CA LYS A 10 4.36 -9.88 -16.73
C LYS A 10 5.27 -9.18 -15.74
N PHE A 11 6.57 -9.17 -16.04
CA PHE A 11 7.59 -8.48 -15.26
C PHE A 11 8.32 -7.52 -16.18
N LYS A 12 8.36 -6.24 -15.83
CA LYS A 12 9.02 -5.21 -16.63
C LYS A 12 9.87 -4.29 -15.74
N VAL A 13 10.98 -3.84 -16.30
CA VAL A 13 11.81 -2.81 -15.68
C VAL A 13 11.07 -1.46 -15.71
N GLY A 14 11.06 -0.77 -14.60
CA GLY A 14 10.49 0.57 -14.45
C GLY A 14 11.36 1.43 -13.55
N ASP A 15 10.82 2.53 -13.07
CA ASP A 15 11.51 3.45 -12.17
C ASP A 15 11.30 3.13 -10.69
N ARG A 16 10.39 2.22 -10.37
CA ARG A 16 10.07 1.77 -9.01
C ARG A 16 9.43 0.38 -9.03
N TYR A 17 9.26 -0.19 -7.84
CA TYR A 17 8.54 -1.45 -7.66
C TYR A 17 7.05 -1.16 -7.47
N TYR A 18 6.21 -1.71 -8.33
CA TYR A 18 4.76 -1.65 -8.16
C TYR A 18 4.03 -2.69 -9.02
N TRP A 19 2.84 -3.06 -8.58
CA TRP A 19 1.92 -3.90 -9.33
C TRP A 19 0.90 -3.04 -10.07
N SER A 20 0.73 -3.30 -11.36
CA SER A 20 -0.30 -2.65 -12.19
C SER A 20 -1.39 -3.66 -12.55
N PRO A 21 -2.57 -3.57 -11.92
CA PRO A 21 -3.68 -4.48 -12.24
C PRO A 21 -4.17 -4.36 -13.68
N SER A 22 -4.24 -3.15 -14.20
CA SER A 22 -4.69 -2.91 -15.57
C SER A 22 -3.77 -3.50 -16.62
N LEU A 23 -2.47 -3.51 -16.37
CA LEU A 23 -1.47 -4.06 -17.28
C LEU A 23 -1.09 -5.51 -16.95
N GLN A 24 -1.57 -6.06 -15.84
CA GLN A 24 -1.18 -7.37 -15.32
C GLN A 24 0.34 -7.52 -15.26
N THR A 25 1.01 -6.47 -14.80
CA THR A 25 2.47 -6.35 -14.83
C THR A 25 3.01 -5.93 -13.47
N VAL A 26 4.03 -6.65 -13.02
CA VAL A 26 4.88 -6.23 -11.89
C VAL A 26 6.06 -5.46 -12.46
N PHE A 27 6.17 -4.19 -12.06
CA PHE A 27 7.32 -3.36 -12.40
C PHE A 27 8.35 -3.44 -11.29
N TYR A 28 9.63 -3.44 -11.67
CA TYR A 28 10.74 -3.48 -10.74
C TYR A 28 11.88 -2.57 -11.24
N ALA A 29 12.69 -2.09 -10.32
CA ALA A 29 13.73 -1.12 -10.61
C ALA A 29 15.10 -1.67 -10.15
N PRO A 30 15.87 -2.32 -11.04
CA PRO A 30 17.22 -2.77 -10.71
C PRO A 30 18.13 -1.61 -10.34
N LEU A 31 19.07 -1.85 -9.45
CA LEU A 31 20.15 -0.91 -9.17
C LEU A 31 21.11 -0.84 -10.36
N ASN A 32 22.02 0.15 -10.34
CA ASN A 32 22.99 0.36 -11.44
C ASN A 32 23.87 -0.87 -11.72
N ASN A 33 24.13 -1.70 -10.70
CA ASN A 33 24.88 -2.95 -10.85
C ASN A 33 24.01 -4.12 -11.32
N GLY A 34 22.72 -3.88 -11.64
CA GLY A 34 21.78 -4.91 -12.08
C GLY A 34 21.14 -5.72 -10.96
N SER A 35 21.49 -5.48 -9.69
CA SER A 35 20.87 -6.20 -8.58
C SER A 35 19.41 -5.77 -8.35
N ILE A 36 18.60 -6.72 -7.89
CA ILE A 36 17.15 -6.55 -7.67
C ILE A 36 16.88 -6.75 -6.19
N ASP A 37 16.02 -5.89 -5.62
CA ASP A 37 15.49 -6.12 -4.28
C ASP A 37 14.43 -7.23 -4.36
N ASN A 38 14.78 -8.42 -3.95
CA ASN A 38 13.92 -9.59 -4.03
C ASN A 38 12.72 -9.47 -3.09
N VAL A 39 12.86 -8.81 -1.95
CA VAL A 39 11.74 -8.59 -1.01
C VAL A 39 10.68 -7.72 -1.65
N LEU A 40 11.08 -6.58 -2.24
CA LEU A 40 10.15 -5.70 -2.93
C LEU A 40 9.52 -6.38 -4.14
N LEU A 41 10.29 -7.15 -4.90
CA LEU A 41 9.76 -7.89 -6.05
C LEU A 41 8.68 -8.89 -5.61
N ILE A 42 8.95 -9.66 -4.56
CA ILE A 42 8.00 -10.63 -4.01
C ILE A 42 6.77 -9.92 -3.44
N HIS A 43 6.95 -8.75 -2.84
CA HIS A 43 5.83 -7.97 -2.31
C HIS A 43 4.88 -7.55 -3.43
N GLU A 44 5.39 -7.01 -4.52
CA GLU A 44 4.56 -6.64 -5.67
C GLU A 44 3.95 -7.87 -6.36
N LEU A 45 4.69 -8.96 -6.44
CA LEU A 45 4.16 -10.23 -6.90
C LEU A 45 3.01 -10.73 -6.01
N SER A 46 3.10 -10.51 -4.71
CA SER A 46 2.04 -10.87 -3.77
C SER A 46 0.74 -10.12 -4.06
N HIS A 47 0.83 -8.82 -4.37
CA HIS A 47 -0.34 -8.07 -4.83
C HIS A 47 -0.94 -8.67 -6.10
N ALA A 48 -0.09 -9.09 -7.04
CA ALA A 48 -0.53 -9.72 -8.28
C ALA A 48 -1.23 -11.05 -8.06
N ILE A 49 -0.66 -11.93 -7.23
CA ILE A 49 -1.24 -13.24 -6.90
C ILE A 49 -2.59 -13.09 -6.21
N LEU A 50 -2.70 -12.14 -5.27
CA LEU A 50 -3.93 -11.85 -4.56
C LEU A 50 -4.92 -11.03 -5.38
N ASN A 51 -4.53 -10.67 -6.59
CA ASN A 51 -5.34 -9.90 -7.54
C ASN A 51 -5.84 -8.57 -6.94
N HIS A 52 -4.97 -7.90 -6.20
CA HIS A 52 -5.29 -6.60 -5.62
C HIS A 52 -5.50 -5.55 -6.72
N SER A 53 -6.52 -4.72 -6.54
CA SER A 53 -6.86 -3.65 -7.47
C SER A 53 -7.14 -2.35 -6.70
N SER A 54 -8.00 -1.49 -7.20
CA SER A 54 -8.38 -0.26 -6.52
C SER A 54 -9.13 -0.55 -5.20
N TYR A 55 -9.14 0.41 -4.32
CA TYR A 55 -9.85 0.35 -3.04
C TYR A 55 -10.82 1.53 -2.93
N LYS A 56 -11.90 1.35 -2.16
CA LYS A 56 -12.91 2.40 -1.96
C LYS A 56 -12.61 3.23 -0.72
N LYS A 57 -12.35 2.58 0.41
CA LYS A 57 -12.06 3.25 1.67
C LYS A 57 -10.58 3.19 1.99
N ASP A 58 -10.08 4.20 2.69
CA ASP A 58 -8.68 4.26 3.08
C ASP A 58 -8.25 3.05 3.91
N VAL A 59 -9.12 2.56 4.80
CA VAL A 59 -8.83 1.36 5.59
C VAL A 59 -8.63 0.11 4.73
N ASP A 60 -9.23 0.06 3.56
CA ASP A 60 -9.09 -1.08 2.65
C ASP A 60 -7.67 -1.17 2.09
N LEU A 61 -7.01 -0.03 1.88
CA LEU A 61 -5.61 -0.02 1.46
C LEU A 61 -4.72 -0.68 2.52
N LEU A 62 -4.94 -0.39 3.80
CA LEU A 62 -4.19 -1.02 4.89
C LEU A 62 -4.41 -2.54 4.90
N LYS A 63 -5.63 -3.01 4.67
CA LYS A 63 -5.93 -4.44 4.56
C LYS A 63 -5.21 -5.09 3.39
N ILE A 64 -5.22 -4.43 2.23
CA ILE A 64 -4.53 -4.89 1.02
C ILE A 64 -3.02 -5.05 1.30
N GLU A 65 -2.41 -4.04 1.91
CA GLU A 65 -0.99 -4.07 2.23
C GLU A 65 -0.65 -5.17 3.24
N ARG A 66 -1.47 -5.36 4.26
CA ARG A 66 -1.28 -6.43 5.23
C ARG A 66 -1.34 -7.81 4.57
N GLN A 67 -2.34 -8.03 3.73
CA GLN A 67 -2.46 -9.29 2.98
C GLN A 67 -1.24 -9.52 2.08
N ALA A 68 -0.77 -8.47 1.42
CA ALA A 68 0.41 -8.55 0.56
C ALA A 68 1.67 -8.90 1.37
N TRP A 69 1.87 -8.31 2.55
CA TRP A 69 3.01 -8.65 3.40
C TRP A 69 2.92 -10.07 3.97
N ASP A 70 1.74 -10.54 4.37
CA ASP A 70 1.56 -11.92 4.82
C ASP A 70 1.92 -12.89 3.70
N LYS A 71 1.48 -12.62 2.47
CA LYS A 71 1.83 -13.42 1.30
C LYS A 71 3.31 -13.31 0.94
N THR A 72 3.91 -12.15 1.12
CA THR A 72 5.34 -11.92 0.92
C THR A 72 6.18 -12.82 1.82
N LEU A 73 5.82 -12.92 3.10
CA LEU A 73 6.53 -13.79 4.05
C LEU A 73 6.42 -15.27 3.64
N GLU A 74 5.24 -15.69 3.20
CA GLU A 74 5.02 -17.04 2.70
C GLU A 74 5.87 -17.36 1.47
N LEU A 75 5.84 -16.49 0.46
CA LEU A 75 6.60 -16.68 -0.77
C LEU A 75 8.11 -16.57 -0.57
N ALA A 76 8.55 -15.62 0.25
CA ALA A 76 9.96 -15.45 0.55
C ALA A 76 10.56 -16.71 1.15
N SER A 77 9.83 -17.36 2.05
CA SER A 77 10.25 -18.65 2.61
C SER A 77 10.41 -19.71 1.52
N ALA A 78 9.47 -19.78 0.58
CA ALA A 78 9.51 -20.75 -0.52
C ALA A 78 10.68 -20.51 -1.48
N TYR A 79 11.11 -19.26 -1.65
CA TYR A 79 12.23 -18.89 -2.53
C TYR A 79 13.55 -18.67 -1.79
N ASN A 80 13.63 -19.02 -0.50
CA ASN A 80 14.83 -18.81 0.33
C ASN A 80 15.29 -17.35 0.37
N VAL A 81 14.34 -16.42 0.34
CA VAL A 81 14.60 -14.98 0.49
C VAL A 81 14.35 -14.60 1.93
N HIS A 82 15.36 -13.98 2.56
CA HIS A 82 15.22 -13.51 3.92
C HIS A 82 14.45 -12.19 3.96
N VAL A 83 13.38 -12.14 4.75
CA VAL A 83 12.63 -10.92 5.02
C VAL A 83 12.84 -10.54 6.47
N ASN A 84 13.32 -9.33 6.70
CA ASN A 84 13.37 -8.76 8.04
C ASN A 84 11.94 -8.39 8.47
N THR A 85 11.46 -9.01 9.55
CA THR A 85 10.10 -8.73 10.06
C THR A 85 9.93 -7.28 10.49
N THR A 86 11.01 -6.62 10.93
CA THR A 86 11.01 -5.18 11.22
C THR A 86 10.68 -4.36 9.97
N GLU A 87 11.26 -4.71 8.82
CA GLU A 87 10.97 -4.03 7.55
C GLU A 87 9.49 -4.11 7.19
N ALA A 88 8.89 -5.29 7.30
CA ALA A 88 7.46 -5.50 7.04
C ALA A 88 6.60 -4.69 8.02
N ASN A 89 6.93 -4.70 9.29
CA ASN A 89 6.21 -3.95 10.32
C ASN A 89 6.34 -2.44 10.11
N ASP A 90 7.52 -1.94 9.76
CA ASP A 90 7.75 -0.52 9.48
C ASP A 90 6.93 -0.07 8.28
N ALA A 91 6.85 -0.89 7.23
CA ALA A 91 6.03 -0.60 6.07
C ALA A 91 4.54 -0.52 6.44
N LEU A 92 4.04 -1.46 7.24
CA LEU A 92 2.65 -1.45 7.71
C LEU A 92 2.38 -0.28 8.65
N ASP A 93 3.33 0.09 9.51
CA ASP A 93 3.19 1.24 10.40
C ASP A 93 3.12 2.54 9.60
N SER A 94 3.85 2.65 8.50
CA SER A 94 3.74 3.78 7.58
C SER A 94 2.30 3.95 7.04
N TYR A 95 1.63 2.85 6.70
CA TYR A 95 0.22 2.90 6.27
C TYR A 95 -0.72 3.22 7.42
N ARG A 96 -0.46 2.72 8.63
CA ARG A 96 -1.26 3.06 9.82
C ARG A 96 -1.16 4.53 10.16
N ASP A 97 0.04 5.11 10.11
CA ASP A 97 0.27 6.54 10.33
C ASP A 97 -0.43 7.36 9.26
N TRP A 98 -0.34 6.94 8.01
CA TRP A 98 -1.04 7.58 6.89
C TRP A 98 -2.56 7.61 7.12
N LEU A 99 -3.15 6.47 7.51
CA LEU A 99 -4.58 6.37 7.79
C LEU A 99 -4.97 7.25 8.99
N HIS A 100 -4.19 7.19 10.07
CA HIS A 100 -4.42 7.99 11.26
C HIS A 100 -4.43 9.49 10.93
N ASN A 101 -3.42 9.97 10.23
CA ASN A 101 -3.29 11.38 9.90
C ASN A 101 -4.45 11.88 9.02
N ARG A 102 -4.93 11.05 8.10
CA ARG A 102 -6.08 11.38 7.25
C ARG A 102 -7.38 11.47 8.06
N SER A 103 -7.50 10.70 9.12
CA SER A 103 -8.72 10.60 9.93
C SER A 103 -8.82 11.61 11.07
N VAL A 104 -7.79 12.42 11.32
CA VAL A 104 -7.83 13.48 12.33
C VAL A 104 -8.67 14.66 11.85
N CYS A 105 -9.66 15.06 12.64
CA CYS A 105 -10.53 16.18 12.32
C CYS A 105 -9.73 17.49 12.22
N PRO A 106 -9.84 18.23 11.12
CA PRO A 106 -9.10 19.49 10.96
C PRO A 106 -9.63 20.62 11.85
N THR A 107 -10.79 20.46 12.49
CA THR A 107 -11.39 21.47 13.37
C THR A 107 -11.07 21.23 14.83
N CYS A 108 -11.32 20.01 15.34
CA CYS A 108 -11.20 19.73 16.78
C CYS A 108 -10.17 18.66 17.12
N SER A 109 -9.48 18.09 16.13
CA SER A 109 -8.44 17.07 16.28
C SER A 109 -8.92 15.72 16.82
N ALA A 110 -10.22 15.49 16.94
CA ALA A 110 -10.76 14.16 17.25
C ALA A 110 -10.57 13.23 16.05
N ILE A 111 -10.57 11.93 16.30
CA ILE A 111 -10.53 10.94 15.23
C ILE A 111 -11.91 10.79 14.61
N GLY A 112 -12.00 11.02 13.30
CA GLY A 112 -13.24 10.88 12.53
C GLY A 112 -13.43 9.49 11.97
N LEU A 113 -14.59 9.28 11.36
CA LEU A 113 -14.96 8.05 10.68
C LEU A 113 -15.03 8.28 9.18
N GLU A 114 -14.52 7.36 8.40
CA GLU A 114 -14.71 7.37 6.95
C GLU A 114 -16.14 6.90 6.65
N VAL A 115 -16.99 7.86 6.25
CA VAL A 115 -18.44 7.62 6.04
C VAL A 115 -18.76 7.25 4.61
N ASP A 116 -17.93 7.65 3.67
CA ASP A 116 -18.07 7.33 2.25
C ASP A 116 -16.69 7.39 1.61
N ASN A 117 -16.61 7.02 0.37
CA ASN A 117 -15.42 6.97 -0.48
C ASN A 117 -14.41 8.10 -0.17
N LYS A 118 -13.51 7.88 0.79
CA LYS A 118 -12.46 8.80 1.24
C LYS A 118 -12.99 10.12 1.85
N GLU A 119 -14.23 10.17 2.26
CA GLU A 119 -14.80 11.28 3.01
C GLU A 119 -14.93 10.92 4.49
N TYR A 120 -14.53 11.84 5.35
CA TYR A 120 -14.53 11.65 6.79
C TYR A 120 -15.54 12.57 7.46
N SER A 121 -16.10 12.12 8.56
CA SER A 121 -16.99 12.90 9.41
C SER A 121 -16.53 12.80 10.86
N CYS A 122 -16.48 13.94 11.55
CA CYS A 122 -16.18 14.00 12.97
C CYS A 122 -17.43 13.82 13.79
N VAL A 123 -17.47 12.80 14.64
CA VAL A 123 -18.59 12.56 15.54
C VAL A 123 -18.62 13.57 16.71
N ALA A 124 -17.51 14.24 16.99
CA ALA A 124 -17.41 15.20 18.10
C ALA A 124 -17.95 16.59 17.71
N CYS A 125 -17.60 17.10 16.52
CA CYS A 125 -17.99 18.47 16.12
C CYS A 125 -18.77 18.54 14.80
N GLY A 126 -18.98 17.41 14.12
CA GLY A 126 -19.77 17.35 12.89
C GLY A 126 -19.03 17.82 11.62
N THR A 127 -17.77 18.24 11.72
CA THR A 127 -16.98 18.63 10.54
C THR A 127 -16.82 17.45 9.59
N LYS A 128 -16.95 17.71 8.29
CA LYS A 128 -16.69 16.77 7.23
C LYS A 128 -15.50 17.24 6.41
N TRP A 129 -14.66 16.29 5.96
CA TRP A 129 -13.49 16.63 5.15
C TRP A 129 -13.11 15.49 4.21
N ARG A 130 -12.31 15.85 3.21
CA ARG A 130 -11.69 14.92 2.28
C ARG A 130 -10.18 15.16 2.28
N PRO A 131 -9.35 14.17 2.65
CA PRO A 131 -7.89 14.29 2.54
C PRO A 131 -7.45 14.28 1.08
N ASN A 132 -6.28 14.87 0.82
CA ASN A 132 -5.62 14.72 -0.48
C ASN A 132 -4.99 13.33 -0.62
N GLU A 133 -4.41 13.02 -1.78
CA GLU A 133 -3.79 11.72 -2.05
C GLU A 133 -2.35 11.61 -1.55
N ALA A 134 -1.83 12.61 -0.83
CA ALA A 134 -0.47 12.59 -0.31
C ALA A 134 -0.29 11.48 0.74
N ARG A 135 0.80 10.73 0.64
CA ARG A 135 1.09 9.63 1.55
C ARG A 135 2.17 9.94 2.58
N ILE A 136 3.19 10.71 2.22
CA ILE A 136 4.38 10.89 3.04
C ILE A 136 4.46 12.30 3.59
N CYS A 137 4.13 13.32 2.79
CA CYS A 137 4.25 14.71 3.19
C CYS A 137 3.11 15.55 2.63
N GLN A 138 2.95 16.77 3.18
CA GLN A 138 1.99 17.75 2.70
C GLN A 138 0.54 17.24 2.71
N LEU A 139 0.18 16.43 3.71
CA LEU A 139 -1.21 16.03 3.89
C LEU A 139 -2.09 17.28 4.07
N LYS A 140 -3.14 17.36 3.27
CA LYS A 140 -4.17 18.39 3.38
C LYS A 140 -5.53 17.73 3.57
N ARG A 141 -6.33 18.29 4.45
CA ARG A 141 -7.68 17.81 4.73
C ARG A 141 -8.64 18.95 4.41
N TYR A 142 -9.37 18.79 3.31
CA TYR A 142 -10.27 19.83 2.80
C TYR A 142 -11.65 19.68 3.43
N LYS A 143 -12.10 20.73 4.16
CA LYS A 143 -13.44 20.73 4.75
C LYS A 143 -14.51 20.72 3.65
N ILE A 144 -15.58 19.96 3.89
CA ILE A 144 -16.73 19.85 3.02
C ILE A 144 -17.90 20.54 3.70
N LYS A 145 -18.62 21.35 2.95
CA LYS A 145 -19.83 22.03 3.45
C LYS A 145 -21.02 21.09 3.48
#